data_98f1d5e5e113299eb03e1ed2df28bd24
#
_entry.id   98f1d5e5e113299eb03e1ed2df28bd24
#
_cell.length_a   1.000
_cell.length_b   1.000
_cell.length_c   1.000
_cell.angle_alpha   90.00
_cell.angle_beta   90.00
_cell.angle_gamma   90.00
#
_symmetry.space_group_name_H-M   'P 1'
#
loop_
_entity.id
_entity.type
_entity.pdbx_description
1 polymer ?
#
loop_
_entity_poly.entity_id
_entity_poly.type
_entity_poly.pdbx_seq_one_letter_code
_entity_poly.pdbx_strand_id
1 'polypeptide(L)'
;MNRKITLSRYYRGGFLFLLMLAFTSTQAASNPTYDEVEWIELMPKSDLDALLDPPDFLVEIKDGSELDSVEALSGMKQKSENAERFEQALTSTRIIQSFDKKQVRIPGFIVPLSSDEQRRVVEFFIVPYFGACLHMPPPPPNQMIHGRFKEGIKVTQLDVAFWFEGTINIETTSNDTGTSAYAMTLDNIEVYE
;
A
#
# COMPACT_ATOMS: atom_id res chain seq x y z
N MET A 1 77.55 -15.01 -68.01
CA MET A 1 76.76 -15.83 -67.11
C MET A 1 76.15 -14.90 -66.05
N ASN A 2 74.94 -14.37 -66.36
CA ASN A 2 74.29 -13.27 -65.61
C ASN A 2 73.24 -13.84 -64.68
N ARG A 3 73.45 -13.66 -63.38
CA ARG A 3 72.38 -13.88 -62.37
C ARG A 3 71.69 -12.57 -62.04
N LYS A 4 70.42 -12.47 -62.38
CA LYS A 4 69.54 -11.35 -62.00
C LYS A 4 69.06 -11.62 -60.58
N ILE A 5 69.31 -10.67 -59.67
CA ILE A 5 68.79 -10.71 -58.33
C ILE A 5 67.48 -9.92 -58.32
N THR A 6 66.37 -10.58 -58.03
CA THR A 6 65.04 -9.97 -57.93
C THR A 6 64.81 -9.51 -56.49
N LEU A 7 64.70 -8.18 -56.26
CA LEU A 7 64.30 -7.64 -54.95
C LEU A 7 62.78 -7.85 -54.71
N SER A 8 62.49 -8.60 -53.70
CA SER A 8 61.12 -8.71 -53.17
C SER A 8 60.81 -7.51 -52.28
N ARG A 9 59.77 -6.75 -52.67
CA ARG A 9 59.22 -5.61 -51.88
C ARG A 9 58.34 -6.18 -50.79
N TYR A 10 58.75 -6.09 -49.52
CA TYR A 10 57.92 -6.33 -48.38
C TYR A 10 56.89 -5.19 -48.17
N TYR A 11 55.60 -5.47 -48.38
CA TYR A 11 54.50 -4.66 -47.98
C TYR A 11 54.34 -4.76 -46.46
N ARG A 12 54.68 -3.70 -45.73
CA ARG A 12 54.33 -3.53 -44.29
C ARG A 12 52.85 -3.07 -44.20
N GLY A 13 51.93 -4.02 -44.17
CA GLY A 13 50.52 -3.76 -43.81
C GLY A 13 50.45 -3.50 -42.29
N GLY A 14 50.30 -2.24 -41.91
CA GLY A 14 50.00 -1.88 -40.53
C GLY A 14 48.55 -2.28 -40.21
N PHE A 15 48.40 -3.28 -39.35
CA PHE A 15 47.10 -3.71 -38.80
C PHE A 15 46.74 -2.75 -37.65
N LEU A 16 45.93 -1.75 -37.98
CA LEU A 16 45.35 -0.83 -36.97
C LEU A 16 44.29 -1.59 -36.15
N PHE A 17 44.63 -2.11 -34.98
CA PHE A 17 43.74 -2.74 -34.07
C PHE A 17 42.94 -1.64 -33.36
N LEU A 18 41.72 -1.36 -33.85
CA LEU A 18 40.79 -0.38 -33.26
C LEU A 18 40.16 -1.05 -32.01
N LEU A 19 40.68 -0.73 -30.83
CA LEU A 19 40.17 -1.21 -29.54
C LEU A 19 38.85 -0.46 -29.26
N MET A 20 37.70 -1.05 -29.64
CA MET A 20 36.38 -0.57 -29.22
C MET A 20 36.20 -0.84 -27.74
N LEU A 21 36.43 0.15 -26.89
CA LEU A 21 35.98 0.13 -25.50
C LEU A 21 34.45 0.19 -25.49
N ALA A 22 33.81 -0.97 -25.30
CA ALA A 22 32.40 -1.05 -24.96
C ALA A 22 32.23 -0.50 -23.54
N PHE A 23 31.78 0.75 -23.43
CA PHE A 23 31.26 1.29 -22.17
C PHE A 23 29.96 0.54 -21.85
N THR A 24 30.03 -0.50 -21.05
CA THR A 24 28.88 -1.07 -20.40
C THR A 24 28.43 -0.10 -19.30
N SER A 25 27.43 0.73 -19.62
CA SER A 25 26.74 1.54 -18.63
C SER A 25 26.04 0.59 -17.67
N THR A 26 26.63 0.32 -16.52
CA THR A 26 25.97 -0.33 -15.41
C THR A 26 24.93 0.67 -14.91
N GLN A 27 23.67 0.52 -15.33
CA GLN A 27 22.56 1.20 -14.67
C GLN A 27 22.47 0.60 -13.27
N ALA A 28 22.94 1.36 -12.28
CA ALA A 28 22.61 1.08 -10.89
C ALA A 28 21.08 1.19 -10.80
N ALA A 29 20.40 0.08 -10.51
CA ALA A 29 19.01 0.10 -10.14
C ALA A 29 18.93 0.95 -8.86
N SER A 30 18.38 2.16 -8.95
CA SER A 30 18.05 2.93 -7.76
C SER A 30 16.98 2.17 -7.03
N ASN A 31 17.22 1.81 -5.77
CA ASN A 31 16.16 1.28 -4.91
C ASN A 31 15.02 2.30 -4.93
N PRO A 32 13.77 1.87 -5.11
CA PRO A 32 12.65 2.78 -5.07
C PRO A 32 12.66 3.52 -3.73
N THR A 33 12.47 4.84 -3.78
CA THR A 33 12.33 5.66 -2.57
C THR A 33 10.84 5.80 -2.32
N TYR A 34 10.36 5.26 -1.20
CA TYR A 34 8.97 5.36 -0.78
C TYR A 34 8.77 6.58 0.12
N ASP A 35 7.72 7.34 -0.14
CA ASP A 35 7.29 8.41 0.78
C ASP A 35 6.53 7.78 1.95
N GLU A 36 6.96 8.05 3.18
CA GLU A 36 6.23 7.63 4.37
C GLU A 36 4.95 8.45 4.51
N VAL A 37 3.82 7.75 4.73
CA VAL A 37 2.48 8.34 4.75
C VAL A 37 1.76 7.92 6.01
N GLU A 38 1.06 8.87 6.64
CA GLU A 38 0.17 8.62 7.75
C GLU A 38 -1.25 8.32 7.26
N TRP A 39 -1.98 7.47 7.97
CA TRP A 39 -3.35 7.08 7.62
C TRP A 39 -4.31 8.26 7.44
N ILE A 40 -4.17 9.29 8.29
CA ILE A 40 -5.00 10.50 8.21
C ILE A 40 -4.83 11.29 6.91
N GLU A 41 -3.71 11.13 6.21
CA GLU A 41 -3.46 11.78 4.92
C GLU A 41 -4.27 11.17 3.78
N LEU A 42 -4.76 9.93 3.94
CA LEU A 42 -5.56 9.23 2.93
C LEU A 42 -7.02 9.66 2.92
N MET A 43 -7.48 10.45 3.90
CA MET A 43 -8.87 10.92 3.93
C MET A 43 -8.97 12.44 3.75
N PRO A 44 -10.08 12.93 3.16
CA PRO A 44 -10.36 14.36 3.13
C PRO A 44 -10.46 14.94 4.54
N LYS A 45 -9.93 16.16 4.72
CA LYS A 45 -9.98 16.86 6.02
C LYS A 45 -11.39 16.93 6.60
N SER A 46 -12.42 17.09 5.77
CA SER A 46 -13.82 17.11 6.23
C SER A 46 -14.30 15.80 6.84
N ASP A 47 -13.77 14.64 6.39
CA ASP A 47 -14.07 13.34 7.00
C ASP A 47 -13.33 13.20 8.31
N LEU A 48 -12.05 13.59 8.35
CA LEU A 48 -11.28 13.60 9.57
C LEU A 48 -11.92 14.51 10.64
N ASP A 49 -12.29 15.74 10.28
CA ASP A 49 -12.96 16.67 11.20
C ASP A 49 -14.28 16.09 11.74
N ALA A 50 -15.05 15.39 10.91
CA ALA A 50 -16.28 14.74 11.31
C ALA A 50 -16.05 13.55 12.26
N LEU A 51 -15.01 12.75 12.05
CA LEU A 51 -14.66 11.63 12.93
C LEU A 51 -14.07 12.08 14.26
N LEU A 52 -13.43 13.26 14.30
CA LEU A 52 -12.90 13.87 15.52
C LEU A 52 -13.97 14.60 16.36
N ASP A 53 -15.18 14.78 15.82
CA ASP A 53 -16.34 15.39 16.48
C ASP A 53 -17.50 14.37 16.56
N PRO A 54 -17.32 13.24 17.30
CA PRO A 54 -18.36 12.23 17.42
C PRO A 54 -19.58 12.76 18.16
N PRO A 55 -20.79 12.23 17.87
CA PRO A 55 -22.01 12.60 18.61
C PRO A 55 -21.88 12.28 20.11
N ASP A 56 -22.40 13.16 20.96
CA ASP A 56 -22.31 13.04 22.43
C ASP A 56 -22.75 11.67 22.96
N PHE A 57 -23.79 11.07 22.36
CA PHE A 57 -24.29 9.77 22.77
C PHE A 57 -23.29 8.62 22.54
N LEU A 58 -22.34 8.77 21.59
CA LEU A 58 -21.30 7.76 21.37
C LEU A 58 -20.18 7.88 22.44
N VAL A 59 -19.89 9.12 22.89
CA VAL A 59 -18.85 9.37 23.90
C VAL A 59 -19.26 8.79 25.26
N GLU A 60 -20.55 8.64 25.54
CA GLU A 60 -21.10 8.09 26.78
C GLU A 60 -21.11 6.55 26.83
N ILE A 61 -20.95 5.87 25.67
CA ILE A 61 -20.95 4.42 25.58
C ILE A 61 -19.57 3.89 26.00
N LYS A 62 -19.57 2.99 26.99
CA LYS A 62 -18.34 2.31 27.42
C LYS A 62 -18.06 1.13 26.51
N ASP A 63 -16.82 1.01 26.07
CA ASP A 63 -16.34 -0.12 25.26
C ASP A 63 -16.72 -1.45 25.93
N GLY A 64 -17.31 -2.37 25.14
CA GLY A 64 -17.75 -3.69 25.58
C GLY A 64 -19.02 -3.70 26.41
N SER A 65 -19.78 -2.59 26.51
CA SER A 65 -21.10 -2.56 27.12
C SER A 65 -22.18 -3.13 26.17
N GLU A 66 -23.39 -3.44 26.68
CA GLU A 66 -24.52 -3.91 25.86
C GLU A 66 -24.97 -2.86 24.81
N LEU A 67 -24.61 -1.59 25.03
CA LEU A 67 -24.87 -0.48 24.13
C LEU A 67 -23.82 -0.34 23.01
N ASP A 68 -22.67 -1.01 23.17
CA ASP A 68 -21.60 -1.08 22.17
C ASP A 68 -21.92 -2.17 21.12
N SER A 69 -23.05 -2.01 20.46
CA SER A 69 -23.52 -2.90 19.39
C SER A 69 -24.17 -2.12 18.25
N VAL A 70 -24.12 -2.67 17.03
CA VAL A 70 -24.73 -2.05 15.83
C VAL A 70 -26.21 -1.77 16.02
N GLU A 71 -26.92 -2.69 16.64
CA GLU A 71 -28.36 -2.61 16.89
C GLU A 71 -28.69 -1.49 17.88
N ALA A 72 -27.93 -1.38 18.96
CA ALA A 72 -28.09 -0.32 19.96
C ALA A 72 -27.76 1.05 19.36
N LEU A 73 -26.64 1.17 18.63
CA LEU A 73 -26.23 2.41 17.96
C LEU A 73 -27.24 2.86 16.92
N SER A 74 -27.80 1.93 16.13
CA SER A 74 -28.82 2.26 15.13
C SER A 74 -30.14 2.72 15.74
N GLY A 75 -30.45 2.29 16.97
CA GLY A 75 -31.61 2.71 17.73
C GLY A 75 -31.48 4.08 18.41
N MET A 76 -30.24 4.53 18.65
CA MET A 76 -29.92 5.81 19.33
C MET A 76 -29.80 7.03 18.41
N LYS A 77 -30.15 6.89 17.13
CA LYS A 77 -30.03 7.99 16.13
C LYS A 77 -30.76 9.25 16.57
N GLN A 78 -30.05 10.09 17.35
CA GLN A 78 -30.44 11.46 17.49
C GLN A 78 -30.05 12.19 16.20
N LYS A 79 -31.00 12.83 15.55
CA LYS A 79 -30.79 13.64 14.35
C LYS A 79 -30.12 14.95 14.77
N SER A 80 -28.79 14.93 14.89
CA SER A 80 -27.96 16.12 15.02
C SER A 80 -27.06 16.24 13.79
N GLU A 81 -26.69 17.45 13.44
CA GLU A 81 -25.84 17.70 12.26
C GLU A 81 -24.49 16.98 12.39
N ASN A 82 -23.89 16.93 13.59
CA ASN A 82 -22.64 16.20 13.79
C ASN A 82 -22.81 14.68 13.68
N ALA A 83 -23.98 14.11 14.10
CA ALA A 83 -24.27 12.69 13.93
C ALA A 83 -24.37 12.29 12.44
N GLU A 84 -25.03 13.12 11.63
CA GLU A 84 -25.13 12.88 10.19
C GLU A 84 -23.74 12.98 9.51
N ARG A 85 -22.93 13.97 9.86
CA ARG A 85 -21.56 14.12 9.33
C ARG A 85 -20.65 12.96 9.74
N PHE A 86 -20.74 12.52 10.99
CA PHE A 86 -19.98 11.39 11.52
C PHE A 86 -20.36 10.09 10.78
N GLU A 87 -21.66 9.79 10.63
CA GLU A 87 -22.15 8.61 9.90
C GLU A 87 -21.70 8.62 8.42
N GLN A 88 -21.74 9.78 7.76
CA GLN A 88 -21.24 9.95 6.39
C GLN A 88 -19.72 9.70 6.32
N ALA A 89 -18.95 10.15 7.30
CA ALA A 89 -17.52 9.94 7.33
C ALA A 89 -17.15 8.47 7.55
N LEU A 90 -17.91 7.73 8.40
CA LEU A 90 -17.71 6.30 8.64
C LEU A 90 -17.90 5.43 7.38
N THR A 91 -18.68 5.89 6.43
CA THR A 91 -18.96 5.15 5.18
C THR A 91 -18.30 5.77 3.95
N SER A 92 -17.42 6.76 4.18
CA SER A 92 -16.84 7.57 3.12
C SER A 92 -15.87 6.79 2.24
N THR A 93 -16.12 6.78 0.94
CA THR A 93 -15.19 6.33 -0.11
C THR A 93 -14.45 7.49 -0.76
N ARG A 94 -14.54 8.70 -0.20
CA ARG A 94 -13.83 9.88 -0.73
C ARG A 94 -12.33 9.71 -0.55
N ILE A 95 -11.58 10.04 -1.59
CA ILE A 95 -10.14 9.80 -1.68
C ILE A 95 -9.37 11.11 -1.85
N ILE A 96 -8.07 11.05 -1.64
CA ILE A 96 -7.11 12.10 -1.97
C ILE A 96 -6.43 11.74 -3.29
N GLN A 97 -6.81 12.44 -4.36
CA GLN A 97 -6.38 12.13 -5.73
C GLN A 97 -4.85 12.12 -5.93
N SER A 98 -4.10 12.90 -5.14
CA SER A 98 -2.64 12.98 -5.24
C SER A 98 -1.91 11.69 -4.83
N PHE A 99 -2.61 10.72 -4.24
CA PHE A 99 -2.04 9.41 -3.92
C PHE A 99 -2.11 8.41 -5.08
N ASP A 100 -2.87 8.71 -6.15
CA ASP A 100 -2.93 7.78 -7.28
C ASP A 100 -1.56 7.60 -7.94
N LYS A 101 -1.13 6.34 -8.06
CA LYS A 101 0.18 5.93 -8.60
C LYS A 101 1.40 6.41 -7.78
N LYS A 102 1.19 6.80 -6.53
CA LYS A 102 2.28 7.23 -5.65
C LYS A 102 2.95 6.02 -5.00
N GLN A 103 4.29 6.01 -4.98
CA GLN A 103 5.07 5.04 -4.23
C GLN A 103 5.15 5.48 -2.77
N VAL A 104 4.64 4.65 -1.88
CA VAL A 104 4.49 4.98 -0.46
C VAL A 104 4.92 3.84 0.45
N ARG A 105 5.24 4.21 1.69
CA ARG A 105 5.45 3.33 2.82
C ARG A 105 4.45 3.70 3.91
N ILE A 106 3.65 2.74 4.36
CA ILE A 106 2.62 2.97 5.37
C ILE A 106 2.62 1.84 6.40
N PRO A 107 2.51 2.13 7.71
CA PRO A 107 2.42 1.09 8.73
C PRO A 107 0.98 0.60 8.87
N GLY A 108 0.78 -0.68 9.21
CA GLY A 108 -0.57 -1.20 9.43
C GLY A 108 -0.62 -2.67 9.81
N PHE A 109 -1.83 -3.21 9.83
CA PHE A 109 -2.12 -4.59 10.17
C PHE A 109 -2.77 -5.32 9.00
N ILE A 110 -2.55 -6.63 8.93
CA ILE A 110 -3.10 -7.49 7.87
C ILE A 110 -4.45 -8.07 8.30
N VAL A 111 -5.47 -7.89 7.45
CA VAL A 111 -6.74 -8.64 7.50
C VAL A 111 -6.76 -9.58 6.29
N PRO A 112 -6.46 -10.88 6.47
CA PRO A 112 -6.34 -11.83 5.37
C PRO A 112 -7.65 -12.00 4.60
N LEU A 113 -7.58 -12.04 3.26
CA LEU A 113 -8.72 -12.30 2.36
C LEU A 113 -8.50 -13.61 1.60
N SER A 114 -7.31 -13.82 1.03
CA SER A 114 -6.99 -15.06 0.34
C SER A 114 -5.54 -15.49 0.55
N SER A 115 -5.30 -16.81 0.41
CA SER A 115 -3.98 -17.41 0.55
C SER A 115 -3.67 -18.32 -0.63
N ASP A 116 -2.39 -18.49 -0.93
CA ASP A 116 -1.91 -19.44 -1.92
C ASP A 116 -1.91 -20.89 -1.39
N GLU A 117 -1.51 -21.84 -2.25
CA GLU A 117 -1.40 -23.27 -1.92
C GLU A 117 -0.40 -23.55 -0.78
N GLN A 118 0.58 -22.65 -0.56
CA GLN A 118 1.57 -22.73 0.52
C GLN A 118 1.08 -22.05 1.82
N ARG A 119 -0.20 -21.62 1.88
CA ARG A 119 -0.81 -20.90 2.99
C ARG A 119 -0.13 -19.58 3.31
N ARG A 120 0.42 -18.90 2.29
CA ARG A 120 0.88 -17.54 2.39
C ARG A 120 -0.27 -16.62 1.98
N VAL A 121 -0.50 -15.57 2.75
CA VAL A 121 -1.51 -14.57 2.45
C VAL A 121 -1.03 -13.74 1.26
N VAL A 122 -1.81 -13.72 0.17
CA VAL A 122 -1.49 -13.03 -1.08
C VAL A 122 -2.42 -11.84 -1.35
N GLU A 123 -3.58 -11.82 -0.68
CA GLU A 123 -4.57 -10.76 -0.78
C GLU A 123 -5.15 -10.48 0.60
N PHE A 124 -5.22 -9.20 0.97
CA PHE A 124 -5.60 -8.77 2.31
C PHE A 124 -6.04 -7.32 2.32
N PHE A 125 -6.77 -6.91 3.35
CA PHE A 125 -6.84 -5.48 3.69
C PHE A 125 -5.70 -5.09 4.61
N ILE A 126 -5.17 -3.89 4.38
CA ILE A 126 -4.27 -3.18 5.29
C ILE A 126 -5.14 -2.19 6.05
N VAL A 127 -5.01 -2.19 7.38
CA VAL A 127 -5.82 -1.36 8.29
C VAL A 127 -4.93 -0.65 9.31
N PRO A 128 -5.35 0.51 9.85
CA PRO A 128 -4.51 1.35 10.71
C PRO A 128 -4.27 0.77 12.12
N TYR A 129 -5.14 -0.10 12.61
CA TYR A 129 -5.02 -0.68 13.96
C TYR A 129 -5.48 -2.13 13.99
N PHE A 130 -4.95 -2.89 14.95
CA PHE A 130 -5.34 -4.28 15.15
C PHE A 130 -6.82 -4.41 15.52
N GLY A 131 -7.49 -5.39 14.94
CA GLY A 131 -8.90 -5.64 15.20
C GLY A 131 -9.86 -4.67 14.50
N ALA A 132 -9.38 -3.83 13.61
CA ALA A 132 -10.18 -2.84 12.88
C ALA A 132 -11.46 -3.39 12.23
N CYS A 133 -11.43 -4.65 11.74
CA CYS A 133 -12.61 -5.31 11.15
C CYS A 133 -13.47 -6.06 12.18
N LEU A 134 -13.04 -6.14 13.44
CA LEU A 134 -13.76 -6.83 14.51
C LEU A 134 -14.42 -5.85 15.49
N HIS A 135 -13.95 -4.62 15.55
CA HIS A 135 -14.46 -3.58 16.42
C HIS A 135 -15.47 -2.70 15.67
N MET A 136 -16.44 -2.21 16.39
CA MET A 136 -17.47 -1.31 15.84
C MET A 136 -17.21 0.13 16.32
N PRO A 137 -17.32 1.13 15.46
CA PRO A 137 -17.49 1.02 14.00
C PRO A 137 -16.19 0.58 13.29
N PRO A 138 -16.30 -0.15 12.17
CA PRO A 138 -15.13 -0.49 11.36
C PRO A 138 -14.50 0.78 10.78
N PRO A 139 -13.22 0.74 10.36
CA PRO A 139 -12.60 1.88 9.69
C PRO A 139 -13.37 2.26 8.43
N PRO A 140 -13.50 3.57 8.13
CA PRO A 140 -14.12 3.98 6.88
C PRO A 140 -13.34 3.47 5.66
N PRO A 141 -13.98 3.27 4.51
CA PRO A 141 -13.34 2.74 3.30
C PRO A 141 -12.06 3.49 2.87
N ASN A 142 -11.95 4.79 3.13
CA ASN A 142 -10.75 5.59 2.85
C ASN A 142 -9.63 5.43 3.91
N GLN A 143 -9.85 4.60 4.92
CA GLN A 143 -8.86 4.14 5.91
C GLN A 143 -8.61 2.64 5.78
N MET A 144 -8.92 2.06 4.63
CA MET A 144 -8.62 0.68 4.28
C MET A 144 -7.95 0.64 2.91
N ILE A 145 -6.91 -0.18 2.77
CA ILE A 145 -6.19 -0.41 1.52
C ILE A 145 -6.29 -1.88 1.15
N HIS A 146 -6.70 -2.18 -0.07
CA HIS A 146 -6.70 -3.55 -0.61
C HIS A 146 -5.30 -3.89 -1.12
N GLY A 147 -4.56 -4.70 -0.36
CA GLY A 147 -3.20 -5.13 -0.67
C GLY A 147 -3.16 -6.41 -1.50
N ARG A 148 -2.33 -6.43 -2.54
CA ARG A 148 -1.97 -7.64 -3.30
C ARG A 148 -0.47 -7.80 -3.26
N PHE A 149 -0.01 -8.93 -2.73
CA PHE A 149 1.40 -9.28 -2.62
C PHE A 149 1.68 -10.64 -3.26
N LYS A 150 2.29 -10.62 -4.42
CA LYS A 150 2.45 -11.80 -5.28
C LYS A 150 3.32 -12.89 -4.63
N GLU A 151 4.33 -12.51 -3.87
CA GLU A 151 5.22 -13.42 -3.15
C GLU A 151 4.54 -14.11 -1.99
N GLY A 152 3.45 -13.51 -1.47
CA GLY A 152 2.73 -13.97 -0.30
C GLY A 152 3.53 -13.86 1.00
N ILE A 153 2.82 -13.57 2.10
CA ILE A 153 3.42 -13.45 3.43
C ILE A 153 2.87 -14.52 4.36
N LYS A 154 3.75 -15.11 5.19
CA LYS A 154 3.34 -15.97 6.31
C LYS A 154 2.92 -15.09 7.47
N VAL A 155 1.63 -15.01 7.71
CA VAL A 155 1.06 -14.34 8.89
C VAL A 155 0.88 -15.37 9.98
N THR A 156 1.70 -15.33 11.03
CA THR A 156 1.63 -16.23 12.19
C THR A 156 0.82 -15.64 13.33
N GLN A 157 0.74 -14.31 13.40
CA GLN A 157 0.01 -13.53 14.40
C GLN A 157 -0.62 -12.34 13.70
N LEU A 158 -1.89 -12.05 13.99
CA LEU A 158 -2.63 -10.95 13.35
C LEU A 158 -2.40 -9.60 14.03
N ASP A 159 -1.91 -9.62 15.27
CA ASP A 159 -1.59 -8.43 16.09
C ASP A 159 -0.18 -7.86 15.84
N VAL A 160 0.52 -8.38 14.85
CA VAL A 160 1.80 -7.83 14.41
C VAL A 160 1.57 -6.74 13.37
N ALA A 161 2.13 -5.56 13.63
CA ALA A 161 2.16 -4.46 12.67
C ALA A 161 3.27 -4.67 11.63
N PHE A 162 3.04 -4.20 10.42
CA PHE A 162 3.99 -4.25 9.31
C PHE A 162 4.14 -2.89 8.65
N TRP A 163 5.29 -2.65 8.04
CA TRP A 163 5.47 -1.67 7.01
C TRP A 163 5.09 -2.27 5.67
N PHE A 164 4.28 -1.53 4.90
CA PHE A 164 3.89 -1.89 3.54
C PHE A 164 4.49 -0.89 2.57
N GLU A 165 5.28 -1.37 1.63
CA GLU A 165 5.94 -0.56 0.61
C GLU A 165 5.40 -0.96 -0.76
N GLY A 166 4.97 0.04 -1.55
CA GLY A 166 4.39 -0.22 -2.87
C GLY A 166 3.73 1.00 -3.49
N THR A 167 2.96 0.74 -4.53
CA THR A 167 2.26 1.79 -5.29
C THR A 167 0.77 1.81 -4.91
N ILE A 168 0.29 2.94 -4.37
CA ILE A 168 -1.14 3.17 -4.15
C ILE A 168 -1.84 3.41 -5.50
N ASN A 169 -3.03 2.83 -5.61
CA ASN A 169 -3.96 3.03 -6.72
C ASN A 169 -5.31 3.43 -6.16
N ILE A 170 -6.00 4.34 -6.83
CA ILE A 170 -7.39 4.66 -6.53
C ILE A 170 -8.27 3.59 -7.16
N GLU A 171 -8.66 2.62 -6.36
CA GLU A 171 -9.48 1.48 -6.75
C GLU A 171 -10.36 1.07 -5.57
N THR A 172 -11.67 1.13 -5.74
CA THR A 172 -12.59 0.66 -4.71
C THR A 172 -12.78 -0.85 -4.84
N THR A 173 -12.53 -1.57 -3.74
CA THR A 173 -12.78 -3.01 -3.63
C THR A 173 -13.78 -3.25 -2.51
N SER A 174 -14.79 -4.08 -2.77
CA SER A 174 -15.81 -4.46 -1.77
C SER A 174 -16.03 -5.97 -1.77
N ASN A 175 -16.07 -6.56 -0.57
CA ASN A 175 -16.37 -7.97 -0.32
C ASN A 175 -17.09 -8.14 1.03
N ASP A 176 -17.33 -9.38 1.45
CA ASP A 176 -18.04 -9.69 2.70
C ASP A 176 -17.28 -9.23 3.96
N THR A 177 -15.97 -8.99 3.87
CA THR A 177 -15.14 -8.53 4.99
C THR A 177 -15.16 -7.00 5.14
N GLY A 178 -15.29 -6.26 4.03
CA GLY A 178 -15.30 -4.80 4.07
C GLY A 178 -15.17 -4.13 2.70
N THR A 179 -15.04 -2.82 2.74
CA THR A 179 -14.83 -1.98 1.54
C THR A 179 -13.59 -1.12 1.73
N SER A 180 -12.70 -1.09 0.75
CA SER A 180 -11.56 -0.18 0.68
C SER A 180 -11.74 0.81 -0.46
N ALA A 181 -11.30 2.06 -0.29
CA ALA A 181 -11.29 3.07 -1.35
C ALA A 181 -9.95 3.13 -2.12
N TYR A 182 -8.94 2.46 -1.59
CA TYR A 182 -7.60 2.37 -2.16
C TYR A 182 -7.20 0.91 -2.38
N ALA A 183 -6.34 0.68 -3.35
CA ALA A 183 -5.60 -0.56 -3.51
C ALA A 183 -4.08 -0.29 -3.50
N MET A 184 -3.28 -1.28 -3.15
CA MET A 184 -1.82 -1.21 -3.19
C MET A 184 -1.24 -2.43 -3.88
N THR A 185 -0.42 -2.18 -4.90
CA THR A 185 0.47 -3.18 -5.45
C THR A 185 1.75 -3.14 -4.63
N LEU A 186 2.00 -4.21 -3.88
CA LEU A 186 3.08 -4.27 -2.91
C LEU A 186 4.37 -4.75 -3.55
N ASP A 187 5.47 -4.07 -3.19
CA ASP A 187 6.84 -4.40 -3.55
C ASP A 187 7.57 -5.07 -2.39
N ASN A 188 7.26 -4.64 -1.14
CA ASN A 188 7.89 -5.17 0.07
C ASN A 188 6.95 -5.10 1.28
N ILE A 189 7.16 -6.01 2.25
CA ILE A 189 6.48 -6.03 3.55
C ILE A 189 7.52 -6.36 4.61
N GLU A 190 7.64 -5.53 5.63
CA GLU A 190 8.57 -5.69 6.75
C GLU A 190 7.83 -5.58 8.08
N VAL A 191 8.32 -6.24 9.13
CA VAL A 191 7.77 -6.08 10.49
C VAL A 191 8.03 -4.65 10.96
N TYR A 192 7.01 -4.03 11.53
CA TYR A 192 7.13 -2.71 12.17
C TYR A 192 7.79 -2.89 13.54
N GLU A 193 9.02 -2.38 13.70
CA GLU A 193 9.79 -2.40 14.97
C GLU A 193 9.68 -1.08 15.73
#